data_16e36624afadcde566a0a2a2d9415791
#
_entry.id   16e36624afadcde566a0a2a2d9415791
#
_cell.length_a   1.000
_cell.length_b   1.000
_cell.length_c   1.000
_cell.angle_alpha   90.00
_cell.angle_beta   90.00
_cell.angle_gamma   90.00
#
_symmetry.space_group_name_H-M   'P 1'
#
loop_
_entity.id
_entity.type
_entity.pdbx_description
1 polymer ?
#
loop_
_entity_poly.entity_id
_entity_poly.type
_entity_poly.pdbx_seq_one_letter_code
_entity_poly.pdbx_strand_id
1 'polypeptide(L)'
;MVIDNSSFPDAIYHHHLYTQETLLLAVPASFASNEKAASYRLTIQDVLDRRHVKEDTPCVPLSLFQDDPFILLRSGNDTRSRAEKICQAQLFSPNIILKLDQQVTAFHICCYGMGITFVSDLLLAHIPNGGDCYYYKLDADYAGRSIYFYHKETRYVTRAMEEFLRIASNGVTT
;
A
#
# COMPACT_ATOMS: atom_id res chain seq x y z
N MET A 1 -17.82 -9.66 -13.45
CA MET A 1 -16.98 -9.71 -12.24
C MET A 1 -16.06 -8.51 -12.27
N VAL A 2 -15.85 -7.86 -11.13
CA VAL A 2 -14.97 -6.69 -10.98
C VAL A 2 -14.09 -6.94 -9.76
N ILE A 3 -12.84 -6.49 -9.80
CA ILE A 3 -11.96 -6.44 -8.64
C ILE A 3 -11.94 -5.01 -8.13
N ASP A 4 -12.25 -4.79 -6.85
CA ASP A 4 -12.33 -3.46 -6.26
C ASP A 4 -12.10 -3.51 -4.74
N ASN A 5 -11.80 -2.34 -4.19
CA ASN A 5 -11.71 -2.08 -2.74
C ASN A 5 -12.90 -1.26 -2.23
N SER A 6 -13.81 -0.84 -3.10
CA SER A 6 -15.03 -0.11 -2.74
C SER A 6 -16.07 -1.06 -2.15
N SER A 7 -16.88 -0.57 -1.22
CA SER A 7 -18.03 -1.32 -0.74
C SER A 7 -19.20 -1.15 -1.71
N PHE A 8 -19.56 -2.21 -2.40
CA PHE A 8 -20.80 -2.27 -3.17
C PHE A 8 -21.95 -2.77 -2.29
N PRO A 9 -23.22 -2.38 -2.59
CA PRO A 9 -24.37 -2.85 -1.81
C PRO A 9 -24.50 -4.36 -1.83
N ASP A 10 -24.47 -5.02 -0.67
CA ASP A 10 -24.59 -6.49 -0.52
C ASP A 10 -25.92 -7.03 -1.08
N ALA A 11 -26.96 -6.20 -1.12
CA ALA A 11 -28.25 -6.56 -1.73
C ALA A 11 -28.20 -6.80 -3.26
N ILE A 12 -27.11 -6.41 -3.93
CA ILE A 12 -26.98 -6.47 -5.39
C ILE A 12 -25.74 -7.27 -5.79
N TYR A 13 -24.71 -7.33 -4.93
CA TYR A 13 -23.43 -7.92 -5.26
C TYR A 13 -23.00 -8.94 -4.21
N HIS A 14 -22.60 -10.12 -4.67
CA HIS A 14 -21.78 -11.03 -3.88
C HIS A 14 -20.32 -10.62 -3.96
N HIS A 15 -19.61 -10.74 -2.84
CA HIS A 15 -18.19 -10.45 -2.77
C HIS A 15 -17.39 -11.64 -2.24
N HIS A 16 -16.19 -11.82 -2.76
CA HIS A 16 -15.22 -12.80 -2.31
C HIS A 16 -13.93 -12.07 -1.97
N LEU A 17 -13.45 -12.22 -0.75
CA LEU A 17 -12.16 -11.64 -0.36
C LEU A 17 -11.08 -12.23 -1.27
N TYR A 18 -10.36 -11.34 -1.94
CA TYR A 18 -9.20 -11.72 -2.75
C TYR A 18 -7.93 -11.64 -1.92
N THR A 19 -7.63 -10.48 -1.35
CA THR A 19 -6.43 -10.26 -0.53
C THR A 19 -6.57 -9.04 0.37
N GLN A 20 -5.65 -8.91 1.29
CA GLN A 20 -5.46 -7.70 2.09
C GLN A 20 -4.20 -6.98 1.64
N GLU A 21 -4.24 -5.68 1.61
CA GLU A 21 -3.15 -4.81 1.23
C GLU A 21 -2.86 -3.80 2.34
N THR A 22 -1.58 -3.57 2.60
CA THR A 22 -1.13 -2.57 3.56
C THR A 22 -0.24 -1.53 2.88
N LEU A 23 -0.54 -0.26 3.14
CA LEU A 23 0.26 0.85 2.66
C LEU A 23 1.43 1.09 3.61
N LEU A 24 2.63 1.23 3.06
CA LEU A 24 3.88 1.52 3.74
C LEU A 24 4.44 2.85 3.25
N LEU A 25 5.32 3.47 4.04
CA LEU A 25 6.15 4.57 3.58
C LEU A 25 7.46 4.00 3.02
N ALA A 26 7.81 4.33 1.77
CA ALA A 26 9.11 4.02 1.17
C ALA A 26 9.98 5.27 1.19
N VAL A 27 11.16 5.16 1.78
CA VAL A 27 12.14 6.24 1.95
C VAL A 27 13.45 5.83 1.28
N PRO A 28 14.02 6.66 0.38
CA PRO A 28 15.31 6.36 -0.23
C PRO A 28 16.37 6.07 0.83
N ALA A 29 17.19 5.03 0.64
CA ALA A 29 18.21 4.64 1.60
C ALA A 29 19.23 5.75 1.88
N SER A 30 19.44 6.66 0.91
CA SER A 30 20.35 7.81 1.02
C SER A 30 19.85 8.95 1.90
N PHE A 31 18.59 8.95 2.33
CA PHE A 31 18.01 10.06 3.10
C PHE A 31 18.48 10.02 4.56
N ALA A 32 18.94 11.17 5.06
CA ALA A 32 19.46 11.31 6.44
C ALA A 32 18.38 11.07 7.51
N SER A 33 17.10 11.27 7.18
CA SER A 33 15.96 10.98 8.06
C SER A 33 15.87 9.51 8.48
N ASN A 34 16.42 8.59 7.69
CA ASN A 34 16.53 7.18 8.05
C ASN A 34 17.30 6.94 9.36
N GLU A 35 18.26 7.79 9.70
CA GLU A 35 19.01 7.69 10.96
C GLU A 35 18.11 8.01 12.16
N LYS A 36 17.27 9.05 12.03
CA LYS A 36 16.29 9.43 13.05
C LYS A 36 15.20 8.38 13.22
N ALA A 37 14.85 7.67 12.13
CA ALA A 37 13.81 6.65 12.07
C ALA A 37 14.35 5.21 12.21
N ALA A 38 15.61 5.01 12.61
CA ALA A 38 16.28 3.71 12.60
C ALA A 38 15.53 2.61 13.36
N SER A 39 14.86 2.93 14.48
CA SER A 39 14.09 1.97 15.28
C SER A 39 12.80 1.48 14.62
N TYR A 40 12.32 2.15 13.57
CA TYR A 40 11.10 1.83 12.82
C TYR A 40 11.40 1.16 11.47
N ARG A 41 12.69 1.09 11.10
CA ARG A 41 13.13 0.67 9.77
C ARG A 41 12.83 -0.79 9.49
N LEU A 42 12.27 -1.03 8.31
CA LEU A 42 12.06 -2.36 7.73
C LEU A 42 12.84 -2.47 6.42
N THR A 43 13.39 -3.64 6.17
CA THR A 43 13.97 -4.02 4.88
C THR A 43 12.88 -4.59 3.97
N ILE A 44 13.19 -4.78 2.68
CA ILE A 44 12.28 -5.49 1.78
C ILE A 44 11.99 -6.92 2.28
N GLN A 45 12.98 -7.61 2.84
CA GLN A 45 12.77 -8.95 3.40
C GLN A 45 11.79 -8.93 4.58
N ASP A 46 11.89 -7.94 5.46
CA ASP A 46 10.93 -7.76 6.56
C ASP A 46 9.49 -7.55 6.05
N VAL A 47 9.33 -6.86 4.91
CA VAL A 47 8.02 -6.66 4.27
C VAL A 47 7.51 -7.97 3.67
N LEU A 48 8.35 -8.71 2.96
CA LEU A 48 8.01 -10.02 2.38
C LEU A 48 7.67 -11.04 3.49
N ASP A 49 8.37 -11.01 4.61
CA ASP A 49 8.10 -11.82 5.80
C ASP A 49 6.90 -11.30 6.64
N ARG A 50 6.18 -10.29 6.11
CA ARG A 50 4.99 -9.68 6.70
C ARG A 50 5.20 -9.12 8.11
N ARG A 51 6.42 -8.66 8.46
CA ARG A 51 6.69 -8.03 9.76
C ARG A 51 5.88 -6.76 9.97
N HIS A 52 5.64 -6.00 8.90
CA HIS A 52 4.88 -4.75 8.94
C HIS A 52 3.42 -4.90 9.43
N VAL A 53 2.83 -6.10 9.37
CA VAL A 53 1.46 -6.33 9.87
C VAL A 53 1.41 -6.84 11.30
N LYS A 54 2.55 -7.16 11.91
CA LYS A 54 2.62 -7.64 13.29
C LYS A 54 2.37 -6.49 14.28
N GLU A 55 1.70 -6.79 15.39
CA GLU A 55 1.36 -5.79 16.42
C GLU A 55 2.61 -5.21 17.11
N ASP A 56 3.66 -6.01 17.29
CA ASP A 56 4.92 -5.61 17.91
C ASP A 56 5.79 -4.70 17.03
N THR A 57 5.48 -4.57 15.74
CA THR A 57 6.19 -3.66 14.84
C THR A 57 5.64 -2.24 15.00
N PRO A 58 6.47 -1.29 15.45
CA PRO A 58 6.00 0.08 15.72
C PRO A 58 5.69 0.85 14.44
N CYS A 59 4.65 1.70 14.51
CA CYS A 59 4.33 2.66 13.45
C CYS A 59 5.27 3.86 13.52
N VAL A 60 5.73 4.34 12.35
CA VAL A 60 6.64 5.49 12.29
C VAL A 60 5.88 6.81 12.44
N PRO A 61 6.35 7.75 13.25
CA PRO A 61 5.86 9.13 13.24
C PRO A 61 6.32 9.84 11.95
N LEU A 62 5.37 10.35 11.16
CA LEU A 62 5.68 11.06 9.90
C LEU A 62 6.48 12.35 10.13
N SER A 63 6.41 12.94 11.33
CA SER A 63 7.18 14.13 11.70
C SER A 63 8.69 13.96 11.57
N LEU A 64 9.20 12.72 11.59
CA LEU A 64 10.62 12.43 11.37
C LEU A 64 11.10 12.76 9.94
N PHE A 65 10.15 12.89 9.00
CA PHE A 65 10.38 13.13 7.58
C PHE A 65 9.88 14.51 7.12
N GLN A 66 9.68 15.46 8.05
CA GLN A 66 9.08 16.76 7.75
C GLN A 66 9.88 17.61 6.76
N ASP A 67 11.20 17.42 6.73
CA ASP A 67 12.11 18.20 5.89
C ASP A 67 12.37 17.52 4.53
N ASP A 68 11.87 16.29 4.35
CA ASP A 68 12.11 15.51 3.15
C ASP A 68 11.09 15.81 2.04
N PRO A 69 11.47 15.67 0.76
CA PRO A 69 10.55 15.78 -0.36
C PRO A 69 9.65 14.54 -0.50
N PHE A 70 8.39 14.77 -0.88
CA PHE A 70 7.42 13.71 -1.11
C PHE A 70 6.96 13.64 -2.56
N ILE A 71 6.77 12.40 -3.03
CA ILE A 71 6.18 12.06 -4.31
C ILE A 71 4.82 11.40 -4.02
N LEU A 72 3.74 12.01 -4.44
CA LEU A 72 2.40 11.49 -4.18
C LEU A 72 1.65 11.23 -5.49
N LEU A 73 0.60 10.42 -5.40
CA LEU A 73 -0.30 10.24 -6.53
C LEU A 73 -1.23 11.46 -6.67
N ARG A 74 -1.83 11.63 -7.85
CA ARG A 74 -2.82 12.70 -8.10
C ARG A 74 -4.11 12.42 -7.33
N SER A 75 -4.85 13.49 -7.07
CA SER A 75 -6.17 13.42 -6.44
C SER A 75 -7.13 12.53 -7.25
N GLY A 76 -8.03 11.83 -6.57
CA GLY A 76 -8.93 10.85 -7.17
C GLY A 76 -8.39 9.41 -7.19
N ASN A 77 -7.11 9.21 -6.83
CA ASN A 77 -6.53 7.89 -6.61
C ASN A 77 -6.76 7.45 -5.14
N ASP A 78 -7.15 6.19 -4.94
CA ASP A 78 -7.40 5.66 -3.59
C ASP A 78 -6.15 5.70 -2.69
N THR A 79 -4.99 5.30 -3.20
CA THR A 79 -3.73 5.38 -2.47
C THR A 79 -3.44 6.81 -2.01
N ARG A 80 -3.74 7.82 -2.84
CA ARG A 80 -3.61 9.23 -2.47
C ARG A 80 -4.57 9.60 -1.34
N SER A 81 -5.82 9.20 -1.43
CA SER A 81 -6.83 9.47 -0.38
C SER A 81 -6.43 8.86 0.96
N ARG A 82 -5.88 7.64 0.95
CA ARG A 82 -5.37 6.95 2.15
C ARG A 82 -4.15 7.67 2.72
N ALA A 83 -3.19 8.04 1.87
CA ALA A 83 -2.01 8.81 2.28
C ALA A 83 -2.39 10.14 2.94
N GLU A 84 -3.39 10.85 2.40
CA GLU A 84 -3.90 12.10 2.98
C GLU A 84 -4.52 11.88 4.37
N LYS A 85 -5.31 10.82 4.54
CA LYS A 85 -5.91 10.48 5.84
C LYS A 85 -4.83 10.14 6.88
N ILE A 86 -3.79 9.38 6.50
CA ILE A 86 -2.65 9.06 7.38
C ILE A 86 -1.92 10.35 7.77
N CYS A 87 -1.64 11.23 6.82
CA CYS A 87 -1.01 12.52 7.09
C CYS A 87 -1.87 13.38 8.04
N GLN A 88 -3.17 13.47 7.80
CA GLN A 88 -4.10 14.23 8.64
C GLN A 88 -4.16 13.68 10.07
N ALA A 89 -4.23 12.37 10.24
CA ALA A 89 -4.27 11.73 11.56
C ALA A 89 -3.01 12.03 12.40
N GLN A 90 -1.86 12.23 11.73
CA GLN A 90 -0.60 12.60 12.38
C GLN A 90 -0.31 14.12 12.36
N LEU A 91 -1.27 14.95 11.96
CA LEU A 91 -1.11 16.41 11.81
C LEU A 91 0.12 16.78 10.96
N PHE A 92 0.41 15.95 9.95
CA PHE A 92 1.57 16.06 9.09
C PHE A 92 1.18 16.64 7.72
N SER A 93 2.00 17.58 7.23
CA SER A 93 1.84 18.18 5.90
C SER A 93 3.08 17.89 5.05
N PRO A 94 3.01 16.94 4.08
CA PRO A 94 4.16 16.57 3.28
C PRO A 94 4.58 17.69 2.31
N ASN A 95 5.89 17.89 2.13
CA ASN A 95 6.45 18.75 1.09
C ASN A 95 6.37 18.05 -0.27
N ILE A 96 5.27 18.21 -1.00
CA ILE A 96 5.01 17.50 -2.25
C ILE A 96 5.73 18.16 -3.41
N ILE A 97 6.78 17.51 -3.93
CA ILE A 97 7.56 18.00 -5.08
C ILE A 97 7.06 17.44 -6.42
N LEU A 98 6.38 16.29 -6.41
CA LEU A 98 5.93 15.62 -7.63
C LEU A 98 4.59 14.92 -7.41
N LYS A 99 3.70 14.99 -8.42
CA LYS A 99 2.42 14.28 -8.45
C LYS A 99 2.33 13.41 -9.69
N LEU A 100 2.06 12.12 -9.51
CA LEU A 100 2.05 11.09 -10.55
C LEU A 100 0.71 10.34 -10.59
N ASP A 101 0.48 9.62 -11.67
CA ASP A 101 -0.75 8.84 -11.83
C ASP A 101 -0.61 7.40 -11.33
N GLN A 102 0.61 6.83 -11.38
CA GLN A 102 0.86 5.43 -11.09
C GLN A 102 1.80 5.22 -9.91
N GLN A 103 1.42 4.34 -9.00
CA GLN A 103 2.19 4.01 -7.81
C GLN A 103 3.56 3.38 -8.15
N VAL A 104 3.62 2.51 -9.15
CA VAL A 104 4.86 1.88 -9.58
C VAL A 104 5.88 2.92 -10.07
N THR A 105 5.42 3.92 -10.81
CA THR A 105 6.28 5.02 -11.27
C THR A 105 6.78 5.87 -10.11
N ALA A 106 5.89 6.21 -9.15
CA ALA A 106 6.26 6.96 -7.94
C ALA A 106 7.32 6.20 -7.13
N PHE A 107 7.15 4.88 -6.98
CA PHE A 107 8.10 4.03 -6.28
C PHE A 107 9.47 3.97 -6.98
N HIS A 108 9.51 3.81 -8.31
CA HIS A 108 10.79 3.83 -9.04
C HIS A 108 11.54 5.16 -8.87
N ILE A 109 10.83 6.28 -8.96
CA ILE A 109 11.43 7.61 -8.75
C ILE A 109 11.93 7.76 -7.30
N CYS A 110 11.22 7.21 -6.31
CA CYS A 110 11.68 7.11 -4.94
C CYS A 110 13.00 6.33 -4.84
N CYS A 111 13.11 5.17 -5.50
CA CYS A 111 14.33 4.37 -5.53
C CYS A 111 15.54 5.12 -6.12
N TYR A 112 15.32 6.11 -6.99
CA TYR A 112 16.38 7.01 -7.48
C TYR A 112 16.72 8.16 -6.53
N GLY A 113 16.19 8.17 -5.33
CA GLY A 113 16.53 9.17 -4.31
C GLY A 113 15.85 10.52 -4.47
N MET A 114 14.76 10.62 -5.27
CA MET A 114 14.11 11.91 -5.52
C MET A 114 13.09 12.32 -4.47
N GLY A 115 12.59 11.38 -3.65
CA GLY A 115 11.63 11.71 -2.61
C GLY A 115 10.95 10.47 -2.03
N ILE A 116 10.27 10.67 -0.92
CA ILE A 116 9.52 9.66 -0.16
C ILE A 116 8.18 9.40 -0.84
N THR A 117 7.70 8.16 -0.85
CA THR A 117 6.38 7.83 -1.39
C THR A 117 5.63 6.79 -0.55
N PHE A 118 4.32 6.72 -0.75
CA PHE A 118 3.49 5.67 -0.17
C PHE A 118 3.38 4.51 -1.17
N VAL A 119 3.64 3.30 -0.70
CA VAL A 119 3.72 2.10 -1.53
C VAL A 119 2.96 0.94 -0.88
N SER A 120 2.30 0.13 -1.70
CA SER A 120 1.61 -1.07 -1.26
C SER A 120 2.58 -2.24 -1.07
N ASP A 121 2.37 -3.05 -0.01
CA ASP A 121 3.09 -4.31 0.20
C ASP A 121 2.90 -5.29 -0.96
N LEU A 122 1.71 -5.30 -1.59
CA LEU A 122 1.46 -6.12 -2.78
C LEU A 122 2.31 -5.69 -3.98
N LEU A 123 2.54 -4.39 -4.15
CA LEU A 123 3.44 -3.92 -5.20
C LEU A 123 4.88 -4.35 -4.91
N LEU A 124 5.32 -4.21 -3.68
CA LEU A 124 6.68 -4.57 -3.26
C LEU A 124 6.97 -6.06 -3.43
N ALA A 125 5.98 -6.93 -3.21
CA ALA A 125 6.12 -8.38 -3.41
C ALA A 125 6.45 -8.77 -4.87
N HIS A 126 6.18 -7.88 -5.84
CA HIS A 126 6.41 -8.12 -7.27
C HIS A 126 7.59 -7.32 -7.85
N ILE A 127 8.31 -6.56 -7.01
CA ILE A 127 9.47 -5.79 -7.45
C ILE A 127 10.75 -6.50 -7.00
N PRO A 128 11.61 -6.93 -7.95
CA PRO A 128 12.88 -7.55 -7.61
C PRO A 128 13.75 -6.64 -6.71
N ASN A 129 14.25 -7.19 -5.63
CA ASN A 129 15.17 -6.55 -4.68
C ASN A 129 14.62 -5.29 -3.96
N GLY A 130 13.33 -4.94 -4.12
CA GLY A 130 12.68 -3.86 -3.40
C GLY A 130 13.23 -2.43 -3.61
N GLY A 131 14.18 -2.26 -4.53
CA GLY A 131 14.85 -0.96 -4.73
C GLY A 131 15.78 -0.57 -3.57
N ASP A 132 16.46 0.57 -3.73
CA ASP A 132 17.36 1.12 -2.69
C ASP A 132 16.57 2.01 -1.70
N CYS A 133 15.69 1.36 -0.95
CA CYS A 133 14.77 2.02 -0.01
C CYS A 133 14.68 1.26 1.31
N TYR A 134 14.34 2.01 2.36
CA TYR A 134 13.80 1.47 3.60
C TYR A 134 12.29 1.69 3.66
N TYR A 135 11.62 0.81 4.40
CA TYR A 135 10.17 0.82 4.53
C TYR A 135 9.79 1.07 5.98
N TYR A 136 8.62 1.69 6.15
CA TYR A 136 8.12 2.03 7.48
C TYR A 136 6.65 1.72 7.58
N LYS A 137 6.27 1.07 8.69
CA LYS A 137 4.88 0.80 9.02
C LYS A 137 4.15 2.09 9.34
N LEU A 138 2.98 2.23 8.77
CA LEU A 138 2.04 3.34 9.01
C LEU A 138 0.92 2.89 9.93
N ASP A 139 0.17 3.85 10.47
CA ASP A 139 -0.97 3.57 11.31
C ASP A 139 -2.02 2.72 10.57
N ALA A 140 -2.50 1.67 11.23
CA ALA A 140 -3.33 0.64 10.63
C ALA A 140 -4.71 1.14 10.18
N ASP A 141 -5.28 2.16 10.84
CA ASP A 141 -6.65 2.64 10.58
C ASP A 141 -6.88 3.06 9.11
N TYR A 142 -5.83 3.56 8.46
CA TYR A 142 -5.90 4.00 7.06
C TYR A 142 -4.93 3.28 6.12
N ALA A 143 -3.96 2.55 6.68
CA ALA A 143 -2.96 1.84 5.90
C ALA A 143 -3.47 0.52 5.33
N GLY A 144 -4.36 -0.18 6.06
CA GLY A 144 -4.93 -1.45 5.63
C GLY A 144 -6.14 -1.29 4.72
N ARG A 145 -6.33 -2.20 3.78
CA ARG A 145 -7.59 -2.39 3.04
C ARG A 145 -7.75 -3.83 2.58
N SER A 146 -9.01 -4.24 2.40
CA SER A 146 -9.35 -5.50 1.77
C SER A 146 -9.70 -5.27 0.30
N ILE A 147 -9.29 -6.18 -0.56
CA ILE A 147 -9.60 -6.18 -2.00
C ILE A 147 -10.51 -7.38 -2.26
N TYR A 148 -11.61 -7.16 -2.95
CA TYR A 148 -12.63 -8.16 -3.20
C TYR A 148 -12.88 -8.35 -4.69
N PHE A 149 -13.29 -9.57 -5.07
CA PHE A 149 -14.00 -9.83 -6.31
C PHE A 149 -15.49 -9.65 -6.10
N TYR A 150 -16.14 -8.86 -6.95
CA TYR A 150 -17.57 -8.62 -6.94
C TYR A 150 -18.24 -9.19 -8.18
N HIS A 151 -19.40 -9.82 -8.01
CA HIS A 151 -20.30 -10.16 -9.11
C HIS A 151 -21.74 -9.87 -8.71
N LYS A 152 -22.59 -9.53 -9.71
CA LYS A 152 -24.00 -9.28 -9.44
C LYS A 152 -24.70 -10.59 -9.04
N GLU A 153 -25.54 -10.55 -8.00
CA GLU A 153 -26.31 -11.68 -7.50
C GLU A 153 -27.24 -12.25 -8.59
N THR A 154 -27.83 -11.38 -9.42
CA THR A 154 -28.75 -11.76 -10.49
C THR A 154 -28.08 -12.40 -11.71
N ARG A 155 -26.74 -12.46 -11.77
CA ARG A 155 -26.03 -13.06 -12.90
C ARG A 155 -25.64 -14.51 -12.58
N TYR A 156 -25.93 -15.38 -13.55
CA TYR A 156 -25.44 -16.76 -13.53
C TYR A 156 -23.92 -16.80 -13.41
N VAL A 157 -23.44 -17.48 -12.38
CA VAL A 157 -21.99 -17.72 -12.19
C VAL A 157 -21.61 -18.89 -13.08
N THR A 158 -20.76 -18.65 -14.06
CA THR A 158 -20.30 -19.71 -14.96
C THR A 158 -19.24 -20.57 -14.28
N ARG A 159 -19.07 -21.81 -14.73
CA ARG A 159 -17.98 -22.70 -14.25
C ARG A 159 -16.59 -22.04 -14.38
N ALA A 160 -16.38 -21.24 -15.43
CA ALA A 160 -15.13 -20.49 -15.60
C ALA A 160 -14.93 -19.43 -14.51
N MET A 161 -15.98 -18.75 -14.08
CA MET A 161 -15.92 -17.79 -12.97
C MET A 161 -15.66 -18.51 -11.63
N GLU A 162 -16.32 -19.63 -11.37
CA GLU A 162 -16.08 -20.44 -10.17
C GLU A 162 -14.64 -20.93 -10.10
N GLU A 163 -14.12 -21.44 -11.20
CA GLU A 163 -12.73 -21.92 -11.28
C GLU A 163 -11.73 -20.77 -11.15
N PHE A 164 -12.01 -19.63 -11.76
CA PHE A 164 -11.20 -18.42 -11.58
C PHE A 164 -11.14 -18.00 -10.11
N LEU A 165 -12.28 -17.90 -9.41
CA LEU A 165 -12.33 -17.54 -8.00
C LEU A 165 -11.57 -18.56 -7.15
N ARG A 166 -11.71 -19.86 -7.45
CA ARG A 166 -10.98 -20.93 -6.75
C ARG A 166 -9.47 -20.79 -6.90
N ILE A 167 -8.98 -20.52 -8.12
CA ILE A 167 -7.54 -20.34 -8.39
C ILE A 167 -7.04 -19.06 -7.73
N ALA A 168 -7.77 -17.96 -7.87
CA ALA A 168 -7.40 -16.68 -7.30
C ALA A 168 -7.34 -16.72 -5.76
N SER A 169 -8.30 -17.39 -5.11
CA SER A 169 -8.31 -17.54 -3.64
C SER A 169 -7.18 -18.45 -3.13
N ASN A 170 -6.79 -19.47 -3.90
CA ASN A 170 -5.69 -20.37 -3.52
C ASN A 170 -4.29 -19.79 -3.81
N GLY A 171 -4.17 -18.83 -4.71
CA GLY A 171 -2.90 -18.20 -5.08
C GLY A 171 -2.41 -17.13 -4.09
N VAL A 172 -3.20 -16.79 -3.08
CA VAL A 172 -2.87 -15.78 -2.05
C VAL A 172 -2.26 -16.41 -0.79
N THR A 173 -2.15 -17.74 -0.74
CA THR A 173 -1.67 -18.48 0.45
C THR A 173 -0.20 -18.92 0.31
N THR A 174 0.65 -18.07 -0.25
CA THR A 174 2.11 -18.31 -0.23
C THR A 174 2.85 -17.08 0.18
#